data_9f2726ad751c70f347c0bd5849ea78e4
#
_entry.id   9f2726ad751c70f347c0bd5849ea78e4
#
_cell.length_a   1.000
_cell.length_b   1.000
_cell.length_c   1.000
_cell.angle_alpha   90.00
_cell.angle_beta   90.00
_cell.angle_gamma   90.00
#
_symmetry.space_group_name_H-M   'P 1'
#
loop_
_entity.id
_entity.type
_entity.pdbx_description
1 polymer ?
#
loop_
_entity_poly.entity_id
_entity_poly.type
_entity_poly.pdbx_seq_one_letter_code
_entity_poly.pdbx_strand_id
1 'polypeptide(L)'
;IRTIGKNVFVVPNYFEESQLDKIYSPVHSGVSDTVALKKKNVVVLIVESFGSEYIGALNDYEGYTPFLDSLISQSLTWKYSFGNGRKSIDGMPSVLSSIPMFIEPFFLTPASVNDVGGLARELNKEGYYSAFFHGAENGSMGFQAFARATGFQDYFGRTEYNQDKRFGGDKDFDGMWAIWDEPFLQYYALTMSEFKEPFVSAVFTASSHHPYKIPEEYKDIYPEEGLVMHKCIRYTDRALKRFFETASKQ
;
A
#
# COMPACT_ATOMS: atom_id res chain seq x y z
N ILE A 1 4.08 -25.28 -29.42
CA ILE A 1 2.84 -24.55 -29.06
C ILE A 1 2.10 -25.46 -28.08
N ARG A 2 2.17 -25.16 -26.77
CA ARG A 2 1.33 -25.84 -25.79
C ARG A 2 -0.10 -25.29 -25.96
N THR A 3 -1.01 -26.14 -26.35
CA THR A 3 -2.44 -25.88 -26.29
C THR A 3 -2.81 -25.65 -24.83
N ILE A 4 -3.15 -24.44 -24.47
CA ILE A 4 -3.73 -24.15 -23.16
C ILE A 4 -5.09 -24.83 -23.18
N GLY A 5 -5.22 -25.95 -22.48
CA GLY A 5 -6.50 -26.63 -22.31
C GLY A 5 -7.49 -25.63 -21.73
N LYS A 6 -8.72 -25.60 -22.23
CA LYS A 6 -9.82 -24.87 -21.59
C LYS A 6 -10.06 -25.52 -20.22
N ASN A 7 -9.39 -25.02 -19.20
CA ASN A 7 -9.82 -25.29 -17.83
C ASN A 7 -11.17 -24.59 -17.66
N VAL A 8 -12.22 -25.37 -17.73
CA VAL A 8 -13.55 -24.88 -17.32
C VAL A 8 -13.45 -24.65 -15.82
N PHE A 9 -13.34 -23.37 -15.44
CA PHE A 9 -13.37 -22.99 -14.04
C PHE A 9 -14.79 -23.28 -13.52
N VAL A 10 -14.93 -24.34 -12.75
CA VAL A 10 -16.19 -24.63 -12.07
C VAL A 10 -16.22 -23.80 -10.81
N VAL A 11 -17.03 -22.77 -10.79
CA VAL A 11 -17.28 -21.99 -9.57
C VAL A 11 -18.06 -22.88 -8.59
N PRO A 12 -17.48 -23.25 -7.44
CA PRO A 12 -18.24 -24.00 -6.44
C PRO A 12 -19.37 -23.13 -5.92
N ASN A 13 -20.58 -23.64 -6.01
CA ASN A 13 -21.77 -22.95 -5.51
C ASN A 13 -22.10 -23.46 -4.10
N TYR A 14 -21.69 -22.71 -3.07
CA TYR A 14 -21.91 -23.08 -1.67
C TYR A 14 -23.24 -22.58 -1.13
N PHE A 15 -23.87 -21.60 -1.79
CA PHE A 15 -25.12 -20.99 -1.38
C PHE A 15 -26.00 -20.75 -2.58
N GLU A 16 -27.31 -20.80 -2.39
CA GLU A 16 -28.27 -20.36 -3.41
C GLU A 16 -28.09 -18.85 -3.64
N GLU A 17 -28.15 -18.41 -4.91
CA GLU A 17 -27.94 -17.02 -5.31
C GLU A 17 -28.86 -16.06 -4.55
N SER A 18 -30.10 -16.46 -4.30
CA SER A 18 -31.09 -15.71 -3.51
C SER A 18 -30.74 -15.50 -2.04
N GLN A 19 -29.75 -16.23 -1.53
CA GLN A 19 -29.26 -16.13 -0.14
C GLN A 19 -28.03 -15.25 -0.01
N LEU A 20 -27.28 -15.03 -1.10
CA LEU A 20 -26.00 -14.32 -1.06
C LEU A 20 -26.15 -12.91 -0.50
N ASP A 21 -27.10 -12.12 -0.96
CA ASP A 21 -27.33 -10.75 -0.49
C ASP A 21 -27.73 -10.66 1.00
N LYS A 22 -28.30 -11.74 1.54
CA LYS A 22 -28.64 -11.82 2.98
C LYS A 22 -27.43 -12.17 3.84
N ILE A 23 -26.46 -12.90 3.28
CA ILE A 23 -25.24 -13.30 3.97
C ILE A 23 -24.23 -12.16 3.92
N TYR A 24 -24.05 -11.56 2.75
CA TYR A 24 -23.15 -10.44 2.52
C TYR A 24 -23.57 -9.65 1.28
N SER A 25 -23.74 -8.35 1.44
CA SER A 25 -23.89 -7.43 0.30
C SER A 25 -22.73 -6.44 0.27
N PRO A 26 -21.96 -6.38 -0.82
CA PRO A 26 -20.92 -5.36 -1.00
C PRO A 26 -21.53 -3.99 -1.38
N VAL A 27 -22.82 -3.95 -1.68
CA VAL A 27 -23.50 -2.73 -2.08
C VAL A 27 -24.00 -1.97 -0.85
N HIS A 28 -23.39 -0.84 -0.58
CA HIS A 28 -23.81 0.07 0.47
C HIS A 28 -24.45 1.31 -0.17
N SER A 29 -25.75 1.53 0.06
CA SER A 29 -26.40 2.76 -0.36
C SER A 29 -25.92 3.92 0.51
N GLY A 30 -25.30 4.90 -0.13
CA GLY A 30 -24.89 6.14 0.55
C GLY A 30 -26.11 6.93 1.04
N VAL A 31 -25.96 7.59 2.18
CA VAL A 31 -26.98 8.48 2.71
C VAL A 31 -26.81 9.83 2.04
N SER A 32 -27.71 10.16 1.13
CA SER A 32 -27.99 11.53 0.63
C SER A 32 -27.16 12.03 -0.57
N ASP A 33 -27.87 12.20 -1.68
CA ASP A 33 -27.43 12.92 -2.89
C ASP A 33 -27.45 14.46 -2.73
N THR A 34 -27.63 14.98 -1.51
CA THR A 34 -27.86 16.41 -1.26
C THR A 34 -26.59 17.23 -1.02
N VAL A 35 -25.45 16.58 -0.80
CA VAL A 35 -24.18 17.27 -0.58
C VAL A 35 -23.30 17.15 -1.82
N ALA A 36 -22.94 18.28 -2.40
CA ALA A 36 -22.01 18.31 -3.53
C ALA A 36 -20.67 17.64 -3.17
N LEU A 37 -20.15 16.81 -4.07
CA LEU A 37 -18.85 16.16 -3.91
C LEU A 37 -17.76 17.22 -3.74
N LYS A 38 -17.13 17.25 -2.56
CA LYS A 38 -15.94 18.04 -2.32
C LYS A 38 -14.71 17.21 -2.66
N LYS A 39 -14.11 17.49 -3.81
CA LYS A 39 -12.89 16.81 -4.25
C LYS A 39 -11.73 17.13 -3.31
N LYS A 40 -11.14 16.10 -2.71
CA LYS A 40 -9.96 16.20 -1.84
C LYS A 40 -8.88 15.30 -2.42
N ASN A 41 -7.63 15.64 -2.19
CA ASN A 41 -6.53 14.72 -2.49
C ASN A 41 -6.63 13.47 -1.62
N VAL A 42 -6.32 12.32 -2.20
CA VAL A 42 -6.36 11.01 -1.54
C VAL A 42 -4.96 10.41 -1.53
N VAL A 43 -4.46 10.08 -0.34
CA VAL A 43 -3.16 9.45 -0.15
C VAL A 43 -3.37 8.09 0.53
N VAL A 44 -2.92 7.01 -0.11
CA VAL A 44 -3.02 5.65 0.41
C VAL A 44 -1.62 5.17 0.80
N LEU A 45 -1.41 4.89 2.08
CA LEU A 45 -0.16 4.35 2.60
C LEU A 45 -0.36 2.85 2.91
N ILE A 46 0.26 1.97 2.13
CA ILE A 46 0.29 0.53 2.39
C ILE A 46 1.63 0.25 3.07
N VAL A 47 1.57 -0.07 4.36
CA VAL A 47 2.76 -0.21 5.18
C VAL A 47 3.08 -1.69 5.35
N GLU A 48 4.26 -2.10 4.87
CA GLU A 48 4.73 -3.48 4.89
C GLU A 48 4.85 -4.02 6.32
N SER A 49 4.31 -5.22 6.56
CA SER A 49 4.48 -6.01 7.79
C SER A 49 4.01 -5.34 9.09
N PHE A 50 3.16 -4.31 9.05
CA PHE A 50 2.61 -3.66 10.24
C PHE A 50 1.40 -4.44 10.77
N GLY A 51 1.65 -5.54 11.47
CA GLY A 51 0.63 -6.27 12.21
C GLY A 51 0.18 -5.51 13.46
N SER A 52 -1.06 -5.76 13.89
CA SER A 52 -1.62 -5.10 15.08
C SER A 52 -0.79 -5.32 16.35
N GLU A 53 -0.06 -6.43 16.43
CA GLU A 53 0.84 -6.77 17.54
C GLU A 53 2.00 -5.80 17.74
N TYR A 54 2.34 -4.98 16.74
CA TYR A 54 3.40 -3.97 16.85
C TYR A 54 2.90 -2.59 17.25
N ILE A 55 1.58 -2.37 17.20
CA ILE A 55 0.93 -1.06 17.38
C ILE A 55 0.44 -0.92 18.81
N GLY A 56 1.09 -0.04 19.60
CA GLY A 56 0.76 0.15 21.01
C GLY A 56 -0.68 0.59 21.24
N ALA A 57 -1.20 1.52 20.44
CA ALA A 57 -2.58 2.03 20.55
C ALA A 57 -3.67 0.94 20.36
N LEU A 58 -3.33 -0.23 19.82
CA LEU A 58 -4.25 -1.35 19.62
C LEU A 58 -4.08 -2.45 20.68
N ASN A 59 -3.14 -2.30 21.63
CA ASN A 59 -2.77 -3.29 22.63
C ASN A 59 -2.66 -2.69 24.02
N ASP A 60 -2.47 -3.54 25.02
CA ASP A 60 -2.26 -3.15 26.43
C ASP A 60 -0.76 -3.00 26.79
N TYR A 61 0.11 -2.80 25.80
CA TYR A 61 1.55 -2.56 25.93
C TYR A 61 2.04 -1.47 24.97
N GLU A 62 3.23 -0.91 25.21
CA GLU A 62 3.74 0.28 24.52
C GLU A 62 3.90 0.09 22.99
N GLY A 63 4.15 -1.14 22.52
CA GLY A 63 4.38 -1.41 21.10
C GLY A 63 5.66 -0.80 20.55
N TYR A 64 5.70 -0.61 19.22
CA TYR A 64 6.89 -0.17 18.49
C TYR A 64 6.62 1.03 17.56
N THR A 65 5.43 1.64 17.63
CA THR A 65 4.93 2.62 16.68
C THR A 65 4.46 3.93 17.34
N PRO A 66 5.32 4.64 18.08
CA PRO A 66 4.90 5.82 18.84
C PRO A 66 4.29 6.93 17.98
N PHE A 67 4.73 7.10 16.74
CA PHE A 67 4.12 8.06 15.83
C PHE A 67 2.74 7.61 15.36
N LEU A 68 2.61 6.37 14.90
CA LEU A 68 1.34 5.81 14.44
C LEU A 68 0.33 5.75 15.60
N ASP A 69 0.75 5.45 16.81
CA ASP A 69 -0.08 5.48 18.02
C ASP A 69 -0.67 6.88 18.27
N SER A 70 0.18 7.92 18.14
CA SER A 70 -0.25 9.30 18.23
C SER A 70 -1.23 9.66 17.11
N LEU A 71 -0.99 9.21 15.88
CA LEU A 71 -1.86 9.46 14.74
C LEU A 71 -3.22 8.76 14.90
N ILE A 72 -3.23 7.53 15.37
CA ILE A 72 -4.45 6.75 15.68
C ILE A 72 -5.35 7.50 16.66
N SER A 73 -4.78 8.12 17.69
CA SER A 73 -5.54 8.86 18.70
C SER A 73 -6.34 10.04 18.13
N GLN A 74 -6.00 10.51 16.92
CA GLN A 74 -6.60 11.65 16.22
C GLN A 74 -7.32 11.26 14.93
N SER A 75 -7.48 9.95 14.69
CA SER A 75 -7.96 9.41 13.42
C SER A 75 -9.16 8.49 13.60
N LEU A 76 -9.89 8.25 12.52
CA LEU A 76 -10.86 7.18 12.46
C LEU A 76 -10.11 5.85 12.34
N THR A 77 -10.31 4.96 13.30
CA THR A 77 -9.62 3.67 13.40
C THR A 77 -10.62 2.54 13.61
N TRP A 78 -10.36 1.40 12.99
CA TRP A 78 -11.18 0.18 13.16
C TRP A 78 -10.44 -0.82 14.04
N LYS A 79 -11.01 -1.13 15.17
CA LYS A 79 -10.45 -2.10 16.13
C LYS A 79 -10.27 -3.49 15.52
N TYR A 80 -11.20 -3.90 14.67
CA TYR A 80 -11.18 -5.20 14.01
C TYR A 80 -10.93 -5.00 12.52
N SER A 81 -9.65 -5.01 12.16
CA SER A 81 -9.20 -4.91 10.78
C SER A 81 -8.32 -6.11 10.46
N PHE A 82 -8.59 -6.78 9.35
CA PHE A 82 -7.90 -8.01 8.97
C PHE A 82 -7.27 -7.86 7.60
N GLY A 83 -6.00 -8.26 7.49
CA GLY A 83 -5.33 -8.36 6.20
C GLY A 83 -5.98 -9.45 5.33
N ASN A 84 -6.21 -9.13 4.07
CA ASN A 84 -6.87 -10.04 3.13
C ASN A 84 -5.85 -10.82 2.29
N GLY A 85 -4.86 -11.36 2.93
CA GLY A 85 -3.73 -12.08 2.37
C GLY A 85 -2.52 -12.01 3.31
N ARG A 86 -1.50 -12.81 3.04
CA ARG A 86 -0.32 -12.93 3.91
C ARG A 86 0.96 -12.38 3.27
N LYS A 87 0.86 -11.88 2.04
CA LYS A 87 2.00 -11.39 1.26
C LYS A 87 1.69 -10.03 0.66
N SER A 88 2.71 -9.26 0.39
CA SER A 88 2.60 -7.94 -0.24
C SER A 88 1.88 -8.01 -1.59
N ILE A 89 2.12 -9.07 -2.35
CA ILE A 89 1.47 -9.34 -3.63
C ILE A 89 -0.05 -9.51 -3.52
N ASP A 90 -0.57 -9.87 -2.34
CA ASP A 90 -2.01 -9.97 -2.06
C ASP A 90 -2.56 -8.63 -1.56
N GLY A 91 -1.74 -7.87 -0.83
CA GLY A 91 -2.13 -6.62 -0.20
C GLY A 91 -2.50 -5.53 -1.20
N MET A 92 -1.70 -5.35 -2.24
CA MET A 92 -1.94 -4.30 -3.24
C MET A 92 -3.29 -4.47 -3.98
N PRO A 93 -3.64 -5.64 -4.54
CA PRO A 93 -4.96 -5.87 -5.15
C PRO A 93 -6.12 -5.69 -4.16
N SER A 94 -5.94 -6.14 -2.92
CA SER A 94 -6.98 -6.03 -1.89
C SER A 94 -7.28 -4.58 -1.53
N VAL A 95 -6.25 -3.76 -1.31
CA VAL A 95 -6.41 -2.35 -0.92
C VAL A 95 -6.90 -1.49 -2.07
N LEU A 96 -6.32 -1.66 -3.27
CA LEU A 96 -6.55 -0.72 -4.37
C LEU A 96 -7.68 -1.14 -5.33
N SER A 97 -8.12 -2.41 -5.26
CA SER A 97 -9.12 -2.94 -6.18
C SER A 97 -10.15 -3.86 -5.52
N SER A 98 -10.13 -3.97 -4.18
CA SER A 98 -11.05 -4.83 -3.41
C SER A 98 -11.03 -6.30 -3.85
N ILE A 99 -9.89 -6.79 -4.37
CA ILE A 99 -9.71 -8.17 -4.80
C ILE A 99 -9.12 -8.97 -3.65
N PRO A 100 -9.90 -9.87 -3.01
CA PRO A 100 -9.37 -10.69 -1.94
C PRO A 100 -8.43 -11.77 -2.48
N MET A 101 -7.46 -12.17 -1.66
CA MET A 101 -6.70 -13.38 -1.91
C MET A 101 -7.56 -14.61 -1.58
N PHE A 102 -7.58 -15.58 -2.48
CA PHE A 102 -8.24 -16.88 -2.24
C PHE A 102 -7.20 -17.97 -1.94
N ILE A 103 -6.75 -18.70 -2.96
CA ILE A 103 -5.73 -19.76 -2.83
C ILE A 103 -4.39 -19.28 -3.36
N GLU A 104 -4.40 -18.64 -4.53
CA GLU A 104 -3.22 -18.07 -5.19
C GLU A 104 -3.32 -16.56 -5.26
N PRO A 105 -2.18 -15.85 -5.18
CA PRO A 105 -2.15 -14.41 -5.42
C PRO A 105 -2.76 -14.06 -6.77
N PHE A 106 -3.59 -13.02 -6.81
CA PHE A 106 -4.28 -12.58 -8.03
C PHE A 106 -3.35 -12.47 -9.24
N PHE A 107 -2.16 -11.89 -9.07
CA PHE A 107 -1.18 -11.72 -10.15
C PHE A 107 -0.68 -13.03 -10.78
N LEU A 108 -0.76 -14.14 -10.05
CA LEU A 108 -0.32 -15.45 -10.51
C LEU A 108 -1.44 -16.27 -11.16
N THR A 109 -2.65 -15.73 -11.17
CA THR A 109 -3.82 -16.38 -11.75
C THR A 109 -4.09 -15.91 -13.19
N PRO A 110 -4.76 -16.73 -14.01
CA PRO A 110 -5.23 -16.29 -15.33
C PRO A 110 -6.17 -15.08 -15.26
N ALA A 111 -6.81 -14.82 -14.12
CA ALA A 111 -7.67 -13.67 -13.92
C ALA A 111 -6.93 -12.32 -13.95
N SER A 112 -5.62 -12.33 -13.77
CA SER A 112 -4.78 -11.11 -13.80
C SER A 112 -4.77 -10.37 -15.14
N VAL A 113 -5.18 -11.05 -16.22
CA VAL A 113 -5.31 -10.43 -17.55
C VAL A 113 -6.71 -9.86 -17.83
N ASN A 114 -7.64 -10.02 -16.88
CA ASN A 114 -8.97 -9.43 -17.02
C ASN A 114 -8.91 -7.91 -16.84
N ASP A 115 -9.94 -7.23 -17.34
CA ASP A 115 -10.13 -5.81 -17.07
C ASP A 115 -10.55 -5.61 -15.60
N VAL A 116 -9.65 -5.06 -14.80
CA VAL A 116 -9.83 -4.90 -13.37
C VAL A 116 -10.00 -3.43 -13.04
N GLY A 117 -11.10 -3.10 -12.38
CA GLY A 117 -11.32 -1.78 -11.79
C GLY A 117 -10.49 -1.56 -10.54
N GLY A 118 -10.34 -0.31 -10.14
CA GLY A 118 -9.64 0.06 -8.91
C GLY A 118 -9.88 1.52 -8.53
N LEU A 119 -9.44 1.88 -7.34
CA LEU A 119 -9.60 3.23 -6.78
C LEU A 119 -9.14 4.33 -7.76
N ALA A 120 -7.97 4.15 -8.38
CA ALA A 120 -7.44 5.13 -9.33
C ALA A 120 -8.35 5.29 -10.55
N ARG A 121 -8.82 4.18 -11.14
CA ARG A 121 -9.70 4.22 -12.30
C ARG A 121 -11.00 4.97 -12.01
N GLU A 122 -11.61 4.73 -10.85
CA GLU A 122 -12.87 5.38 -10.49
C GLU A 122 -12.66 6.88 -10.23
N LEU A 123 -11.60 7.27 -9.53
CA LEU A 123 -11.30 8.67 -9.30
C LEU A 123 -10.84 9.43 -10.56
N ASN A 124 -10.18 8.74 -11.50
CA ASN A 124 -9.81 9.35 -12.79
C ASN A 124 -11.06 9.79 -13.59
N LYS A 125 -12.18 9.07 -13.49
CA LYS A 125 -13.47 9.49 -14.10
C LYS A 125 -13.96 10.81 -13.54
N GLU A 126 -13.59 11.12 -12.31
CA GLU A 126 -13.90 12.39 -11.62
C GLU A 126 -12.84 13.47 -11.85
N GLY A 127 -11.85 13.22 -12.72
CA GLY A 127 -10.82 14.17 -13.11
C GLY A 127 -9.60 14.22 -12.16
N TYR A 128 -9.40 13.20 -11.34
CA TYR A 128 -8.19 13.07 -10.52
C TYR A 128 -6.99 12.67 -11.38
N TYR A 129 -5.82 13.20 -11.02
CA TYR A 129 -4.54 12.62 -11.41
C TYR A 129 -4.21 11.45 -10.49
N SER A 130 -3.54 10.41 -11.00
CA SER A 130 -3.27 9.21 -10.18
C SER A 130 -1.85 8.67 -10.35
N ALA A 131 -1.17 8.38 -9.23
CA ALA A 131 0.21 7.89 -9.21
C ALA A 131 0.42 6.80 -8.15
N PHE A 132 1.23 5.80 -8.47
CA PHE A 132 1.63 4.73 -7.55
C PHE A 132 3.14 4.75 -7.33
N PHE A 133 3.56 4.56 -6.07
CA PHE A 133 4.94 4.59 -5.63
C PHE A 133 5.37 3.28 -4.96
N HIS A 134 6.54 2.77 -5.32
CA HIS A 134 7.16 1.62 -4.65
C HIS A 134 8.66 1.62 -4.88
N GLY A 135 9.46 1.70 -3.84
CA GLY A 135 10.92 1.89 -3.92
C GLY A 135 11.73 0.73 -4.50
N ALA A 136 11.08 -0.38 -4.87
CA ALA A 136 11.73 -1.52 -5.51
C ALA A 136 12.02 -1.28 -7.01
N GLU A 137 12.76 -2.20 -7.61
CA GLU A 137 12.99 -2.25 -9.06
C GLU A 137 11.65 -2.20 -9.80
N ASN A 138 11.59 -1.38 -10.86
CA ASN A 138 10.38 -1.25 -11.67
C ASN A 138 9.96 -2.63 -12.24
N GLY A 139 8.69 -2.96 -12.09
CA GLY A 139 8.16 -4.29 -12.48
C GLY A 139 8.28 -5.37 -11.41
N SER A 140 8.97 -5.13 -10.30
CA SER A 140 9.03 -6.07 -9.17
C SER A 140 7.62 -6.49 -8.73
N MET A 141 7.42 -7.77 -8.45
CA MET A 141 6.15 -8.39 -8.03
C MET A 141 4.94 -8.08 -8.93
N GLY A 142 5.15 -7.54 -10.14
CA GLY A 142 4.06 -7.15 -11.05
C GLY A 142 3.32 -5.87 -10.63
N PHE A 143 3.79 -5.14 -9.63
CA PHE A 143 3.10 -3.95 -9.10
C PHE A 143 2.90 -2.85 -10.15
N GLN A 144 3.92 -2.59 -10.98
CA GLN A 144 3.80 -1.60 -12.05
C GLN A 144 2.73 -1.98 -13.07
N ALA A 145 2.68 -3.25 -13.47
CA ALA A 145 1.67 -3.73 -14.42
C ALA A 145 0.26 -3.63 -13.84
N PHE A 146 0.08 -4.02 -12.57
CA PHE A 146 -1.20 -3.93 -11.91
C PHE A 146 -1.63 -2.48 -11.67
N ALA A 147 -0.74 -1.60 -11.24
CA ALA A 147 -1.05 -0.19 -11.07
C ALA A 147 -1.60 0.41 -12.38
N ARG A 148 -0.94 0.14 -13.51
CA ARG A 148 -1.43 0.57 -14.83
C ARG A 148 -2.77 -0.05 -15.21
N ALA A 149 -2.94 -1.35 -15.00
CA ALA A 149 -4.18 -2.07 -15.30
C ALA A 149 -5.38 -1.53 -14.50
N THR A 150 -5.15 -1.05 -13.27
CA THR A 150 -6.18 -0.50 -12.37
C THR A 150 -6.36 1.01 -12.47
N GLY A 151 -5.67 1.66 -13.42
CA GLY A 151 -5.90 3.05 -13.80
C GLY A 151 -4.91 4.07 -13.26
N PHE A 152 -3.86 3.69 -12.55
CA PHE A 152 -2.81 4.64 -12.20
C PHE A 152 -2.08 5.14 -13.46
N GLN A 153 -2.03 6.45 -13.63
CA GLN A 153 -1.43 7.12 -14.79
C GLN A 153 0.09 7.04 -14.75
N ASP A 154 0.67 7.24 -13.57
CA ASP A 154 2.11 7.18 -13.39
C ASP A 154 2.52 6.17 -12.31
N TYR A 155 3.74 5.65 -12.46
CA TYR A 155 4.40 4.74 -11.53
C TYR A 155 5.80 5.28 -11.23
N PHE A 156 6.09 5.45 -9.95
CA PHE A 156 7.37 5.92 -9.44
C PHE A 156 8.07 4.82 -8.65
N GLY A 157 9.07 4.20 -9.27
CA GLY A 157 9.88 3.16 -8.66
C GLY A 157 11.31 3.62 -8.41
N ARG A 158 12.22 2.66 -8.24
CA ARG A 158 13.65 2.91 -8.07
C ARG A 158 14.25 3.67 -9.27
N THR A 159 13.75 3.41 -10.48
CA THR A 159 14.24 4.10 -11.69
C THR A 159 13.99 5.60 -11.60
N GLU A 160 12.78 6.03 -11.27
CA GLU A 160 12.40 7.43 -11.17
C GLU A 160 13.07 8.09 -9.95
N TYR A 161 13.21 7.37 -8.84
CA TYR A 161 13.97 7.83 -7.68
C TYR A 161 15.43 8.14 -8.02
N ASN A 162 16.11 7.26 -8.76
CA ASN A 162 17.50 7.44 -9.16
C ASN A 162 17.71 8.60 -10.13
N GLN A 163 16.69 9.03 -10.85
CA GLN A 163 16.75 10.18 -11.74
C GLN A 163 16.63 11.51 -10.99
N ASP A 164 16.03 11.51 -9.81
CA ASP A 164 15.85 12.71 -9.00
C ASP A 164 17.14 13.07 -8.23
N LYS A 165 17.76 14.17 -8.64
CA LYS A 165 19.04 14.64 -8.06
C LYS A 165 18.94 15.18 -6.64
N ARG A 166 17.73 15.31 -6.09
CA ARG A 166 17.50 15.70 -4.68
C ARG A 166 17.87 14.58 -3.70
N PHE A 167 17.99 13.33 -4.18
CA PHE A 167 18.16 12.12 -3.37
C PHE A 167 19.45 11.37 -3.70
N GLY A 168 19.80 10.40 -2.86
CA GLY A 168 21.05 9.66 -2.95
C GLY A 168 21.11 8.62 -4.08
N GLY A 169 19.98 8.34 -4.74
CA GLY A 169 19.90 7.31 -5.76
C GLY A 169 20.20 5.92 -5.18
N ASP A 170 21.02 5.14 -5.87
CA ASP A 170 21.38 3.78 -5.44
C ASP A 170 22.15 3.71 -4.10
N LYS A 171 22.60 4.83 -3.54
CA LYS A 171 23.16 4.86 -2.18
C LYS A 171 22.11 4.61 -1.11
N ASP A 172 20.87 4.94 -1.42
CA ASP A 172 19.73 4.75 -0.52
C ASP A 172 19.06 3.37 -0.70
N PHE A 173 19.61 2.50 -1.56
CA PHE A 173 19.13 1.15 -1.78
C PHE A 173 19.60 0.21 -0.66
N ASP A 174 18.68 -0.62 -0.14
CA ASP A 174 18.93 -1.55 0.97
C ASP A 174 19.83 -2.73 0.62
N GLY A 175 20.20 -2.85 -0.65
CA GLY A 175 21.02 -3.93 -1.21
C GLY A 175 20.24 -5.20 -1.56
N MET A 176 18.91 -5.23 -1.39
CA MET A 176 18.10 -6.42 -1.61
C MET A 176 16.75 -6.13 -2.28
N TRP A 177 15.93 -5.28 -1.70
CA TRP A 177 14.53 -5.11 -2.10
C TRP A 177 14.22 -3.75 -2.70
N ALA A 178 14.54 -2.66 -1.97
CA ALA A 178 14.06 -1.34 -2.33
C ALA A 178 14.96 -0.22 -1.81
N ILE A 179 14.68 0.99 -2.23
CA ILE A 179 15.15 2.20 -1.56
C ILE A 179 14.59 2.21 -0.12
N TRP A 180 15.40 2.56 0.86
CA TRP A 180 14.98 2.66 2.25
C TRP A 180 13.74 3.55 2.40
N ASP A 181 12.81 3.17 3.29
CA ASP A 181 11.52 3.85 3.45
C ASP A 181 11.67 5.34 3.77
N GLU A 182 12.63 5.75 4.60
CA GLU A 182 12.75 7.17 4.95
C GLU A 182 13.08 8.04 3.74
N PRO A 183 14.16 7.84 2.97
CA PRO A 183 14.41 8.64 1.78
C PRO A 183 13.33 8.48 0.71
N PHE A 184 12.74 7.29 0.55
CA PHE A 184 11.69 7.07 -0.43
C PHE A 184 10.39 7.79 -0.08
N LEU A 185 10.00 7.82 1.18
CA LEU A 185 8.83 8.57 1.63
C LEU A 185 9.04 10.08 1.56
N GLN A 186 10.28 10.58 1.73
CA GLN A 186 10.60 11.99 1.47
C GLN A 186 10.47 12.32 -0.03
N TYR A 187 10.98 11.44 -0.90
CA TYR A 187 10.78 11.56 -2.35
C TYR A 187 9.30 11.57 -2.70
N TYR A 188 8.51 10.66 -2.12
CA TYR A 188 7.07 10.60 -2.30
C TYR A 188 6.39 11.92 -1.91
N ALA A 189 6.67 12.44 -0.72
CA ALA A 189 6.08 13.70 -0.25
C ALA A 189 6.39 14.88 -1.18
N LEU A 190 7.66 15.02 -1.58
CA LEU A 190 8.08 16.13 -2.45
C LEU A 190 7.54 16.00 -3.87
N THR A 191 7.50 14.78 -4.43
CA THR A 191 6.94 14.55 -5.77
C THR A 191 5.43 14.78 -5.79
N MET A 192 4.74 14.31 -4.74
CA MET A 192 3.28 14.48 -4.60
C MET A 192 2.87 15.96 -4.51
N SER A 193 3.72 16.82 -3.94
CA SER A 193 3.44 18.26 -3.86
C SER A 193 3.45 18.97 -5.22
N GLU A 194 4.04 18.35 -6.22
CA GLU A 194 4.10 18.85 -7.59
C GLU A 194 2.90 18.40 -8.44
N PHE A 195 1.99 17.56 -7.86
CA PHE A 195 0.86 17.01 -8.60
C PHE A 195 -0.25 18.03 -8.82
N LYS A 196 -0.91 17.90 -9.97
CA LYS A 196 -2.14 18.63 -10.24
C LYS A 196 -3.27 18.08 -9.36
N GLU A 197 -3.94 18.96 -8.64
CA GLU A 197 -5.10 18.63 -7.83
C GLU A 197 -6.42 18.59 -8.65
N PRO A 198 -7.38 17.75 -8.29
CA PRO A 198 -7.28 16.73 -7.24
C PRO A 198 -6.45 15.53 -7.72
N PHE A 199 -5.80 14.85 -6.79
CA PHE A 199 -5.05 13.63 -7.08
C PHE A 199 -5.38 12.48 -6.14
N VAL A 200 -5.13 11.26 -6.59
CA VAL A 200 -5.01 10.06 -5.77
C VAL A 200 -3.63 9.47 -5.94
N SER A 201 -2.94 9.25 -4.85
CA SER A 201 -1.64 8.60 -4.87
C SER A 201 -1.57 7.46 -3.85
N ALA A 202 -0.81 6.43 -4.17
CA ALA A 202 -0.58 5.32 -3.27
C ALA A 202 0.91 5.01 -3.18
N VAL A 203 1.38 4.63 -1.99
CA VAL A 203 2.73 4.12 -1.79
C VAL A 203 2.69 2.80 -1.04
N PHE A 204 3.59 1.88 -1.41
CA PHE A 204 3.85 0.64 -0.69
C PHE A 204 5.28 0.68 -0.15
N THR A 205 5.44 0.61 1.19
CA THR A 205 6.75 0.60 1.85
C THR A 205 7.44 -0.76 1.74
N ALA A 206 8.71 -0.87 2.10
CA ALA A 206 9.48 -2.10 1.93
C ALA A 206 10.48 -2.40 3.07
N SER A 207 10.87 -1.44 3.90
CA SER A 207 11.98 -1.63 4.86
C SER A 207 11.69 -2.61 5.99
N SER A 208 10.41 -2.90 6.27
CA SER A 208 10.02 -3.90 7.28
C SER A 208 9.98 -5.32 6.74
N HIS A 209 10.52 -5.57 5.54
CA HIS A 209 10.60 -6.88 4.91
C HIS A 209 11.82 -7.69 5.41
N HIS A 210 11.72 -9.04 5.35
CA HIS A 210 12.90 -9.90 5.53
C HIS A 210 14.05 -9.46 4.59
N PRO A 211 15.31 -9.40 5.01
CA PRO A 211 15.94 -9.97 6.21
C PRO A 211 15.99 -9.04 7.44
N TYR A 212 15.06 -8.07 7.55
CA TYR A 212 14.89 -7.19 8.70
C TYR A 212 16.14 -6.37 9.04
N LYS A 213 16.63 -5.65 8.04
CA LYS A 213 17.73 -4.69 8.17
C LYS A 213 17.19 -3.27 8.31
N ILE A 214 18.01 -2.40 8.87
CA ILE A 214 17.81 -0.95 8.89
C ILE A 214 19.09 -0.28 8.39
N PRO A 215 19.05 0.98 7.93
CA PRO A 215 20.24 1.72 7.56
C PRO A 215 21.25 1.76 8.72
N GLU A 216 22.54 1.77 8.38
CA GLU A 216 23.64 1.67 9.36
C GLU A 216 23.59 2.77 10.42
N GLU A 217 23.23 3.99 10.01
CA GLU A 217 23.11 5.16 10.88
C GLU A 217 22.03 5.04 11.97
N TYR A 218 21.12 4.06 11.85
CA TYR A 218 20.04 3.82 12.83
C TYR A 218 20.34 2.68 13.81
N LYS A 219 21.43 1.97 13.65
CA LYS A 219 21.75 0.79 14.49
C LYS A 219 21.83 1.10 15.98
N ASP A 220 22.45 2.23 16.32
CA ASP A 220 22.59 2.65 17.73
C ASP A 220 21.29 3.24 18.29
N ILE A 221 20.40 3.70 17.42
CA ILE A 221 19.10 4.28 17.80
C ILE A 221 18.06 3.19 18.01
N TYR A 222 18.12 2.12 17.22
CA TYR A 222 17.19 0.99 17.26
C TYR A 222 17.95 -0.32 17.49
N PRO A 223 18.35 -0.60 18.73
CA PRO A 223 19.07 -1.83 19.06
C PRO A 223 18.21 -3.07 18.78
N GLU A 224 18.89 -4.20 18.62
CA GLU A 224 18.23 -5.49 18.46
C GLU A 224 17.70 -5.97 19.82
N GLU A 225 16.44 -5.67 20.09
CA GLU A 225 15.72 -6.12 21.27
C GLU A 225 14.50 -6.95 20.85
N GLY A 226 14.34 -8.12 21.44
CA GLY A 226 13.24 -9.03 21.09
C GLY A 226 13.37 -9.63 19.68
N LEU A 227 12.35 -9.45 18.84
CA LEU A 227 12.38 -9.93 17.46
C LEU A 227 13.14 -8.95 16.57
N VAL A 228 13.94 -9.49 15.64
CA VAL A 228 14.74 -8.68 14.69
C VAL A 228 13.93 -7.68 13.89
N MET A 229 12.66 -7.93 13.66
CA MET A 229 11.81 -7.00 12.92
C MET A 229 11.38 -5.77 13.75
N HIS A 230 11.45 -5.79 15.09
CA HIS A 230 11.02 -4.66 15.92
C HIS A 230 11.76 -3.36 15.57
N LYS A 231 13.05 -3.44 15.30
CA LYS A 231 13.86 -2.29 14.84
C LYS A 231 13.37 -1.75 13.49
N CYS A 232 12.95 -2.63 12.58
CA CYS A 232 12.43 -2.21 11.26
C CYS A 232 11.08 -1.50 11.39
N ILE A 233 10.20 -2.01 12.28
CA ILE A 233 8.93 -1.34 12.59
C ILE A 233 9.18 0.06 13.17
N ARG A 234 10.09 0.20 14.13
CA ARG A 234 10.47 1.52 14.70
C ARG A 234 11.05 2.47 13.63
N TYR A 235 11.89 1.94 12.75
CA TYR A 235 12.47 2.71 11.66
C TYR A 235 11.39 3.20 10.68
N THR A 236 10.49 2.32 10.23
CA THR A 236 9.41 2.70 9.30
C THR A 236 8.39 3.64 9.97
N ASP A 237 8.09 3.47 11.26
CA ASP A 237 7.25 4.43 12.01
C ASP A 237 7.87 5.84 12.02
N ARG A 238 9.20 5.94 12.23
CA ARG A 238 9.94 7.20 12.09
C ARG A 238 9.87 7.75 10.67
N ALA A 239 10.04 6.90 9.66
CA ALA A 239 9.95 7.32 8.27
C ALA A 239 8.57 7.90 7.91
N LEU A 240 7.50 7.28 8.43
CA LEU A 240 6.13 7.79 8.33
C LEU A 240 5.99 9.14 9.04
N LYS A 241 6.51 9.29 10.25
CA LYS A 241 6.51 10.59 10.96
C LYS A 241 7.11 11.71 10.09
N ARG A 242 8.28 11.46 9.53
CA ARG A 242 8.97 12.43 8.67
C ARG A 242 8.21 12.73 7.38
N PHE A 243 7.56 11.71 6.82
CA PHE A 243 6.66 11.90 5.67
C PHE A 243 5.55 12.90 6.02
N PHE A 244 4.83 12.69 7.11
CA PHE A 244 3.75 13.60 7.53
C PHE A 244 4.26 15.00 7.85
N GLU A 245 5.43 15.13 8.49
CA GLU A 245 6.06 16.43 8.77
C GLU A 245 6.41 17.18 7.47
N THR A 246 6.78 16.49 6.41
CA THR A 246 7.08 17.10 5.11
C THR A 246 5.82 17.41 4.34
N ALA A 247 4.90 16.46 4.21
CA ALA A 247 3.66 16.63 3.46
C ALA A 247 2.73 17.71 4.06
N SER A 248 2.75 17.90 5.38
CA SER A 248 1.92 18.92 6.04
C SER A 248 2.40 20.37 5.84
N LYS A 249 3.58 20.58 5.27
CA LYS A 249 4.14 21.91 4.98
C LYS A 249 3.84 22.37 3.55
N GLN A 250 3.23 21.53 2.78
CA GLN A 250 2.94 21.71 1.36
C GLN A 250 1.45 21.87 1.13
#